data_6123eb9e0d1593e26f4888e50095c17f
#
_entry.id   6123eb9e0d1593e26f4888e50095c17f
#
_cell.length_a   1.000
_cell.length_b   1.000
_cell.length_c   1.000
_cell.angle_alpha   90.00
_cell.angle_beta   90.00
_cell.angle_gamma   90.00
#
_symmetry.space_group_name_H-M   'P 1'
#
loop_
_entity.id
_entity.type
_entity.pdbx_description
1 polymer ?
#
loop_
_entity_poly.entity_id
_entity_poly.type
_entity_poly.pdbx_seq_one_letter_code
_entity_poly.pdbx_strand_id
1 'polypeptide(L)'
;MEGRAPSLSKWLAEPLCLPKLAIGPFRRPVQSGDRGEGRPVLVLPGMASGDQSTALLRKSLLAAGYSPRPGRLGRNLTISSEKFAALERLLFESVEKEGRKAVIMGWSLGGFYARVLAQRHPEQVEMVATLATPFSGNRRANNAWRLYELLANHRVDDPPLPDDPSVKPPAYTIAFWSPIDGIVAPDSARGLETERDEAVELPFRHFEMGCSRRAVATVLDVLNDRIGRIQPT
;
A
#
# COMPACT_ATOMS: atom_id res chain seq x y z
N MET A 1 11.35 18.83 -4.87
CA MET A 1 10.02 19.33 -5.27
C MET A 1 9.27 19.74 -3.99
N GLU A 2 8.86 21.01 -3.87
CA GLU A 2 7.95 21.42 -2.80
C GLU A 2 6.53 20.92 -3.14
N GLY A 3 6.25 19.68 -2.82
CA GLY A 3 4.91 19.11 -2.99
C GLY A 3 3.92 19.87 -2.10
N ARG A 4 2.84 20.39 -2.67
CA ARG A 4 1.72 20.96 -1.93
C ARG A 4 0.65 19.91 -1.72
N ALA A 5 -0.02 19.94 -0.57
CA ALA A 5 -1.18 19.11 -0.32
C ALA A 5 -2.26 19.32 -1.41
N PRO A 6 -3.07 18.30 -1.73
CA PRO A 6 -4.19 18.42 -2.66
C PRO A 6 -5.14 19.54 -2.30
N SER A 7 -5.83 20.08 -3.32
CA SER A 7 -6.78 21.17 -3.14
C SER A 7 -7.93 20.80 -2.20
N LEU A 8 -8.49 21.80 -1.51
CA LEU A 8 -9.61 21.61 -0.59
C LEU A 8 -10.83 20.95 -1.28
N SER A 9 -11.09 21.27 -2.55
CA SER A 9 -12.20 20.67 -3.32
C SER A 9 -12.02 19.17 -3.52
N LYS A 10 -10.81 18.70 -3.78
CA LYS A 10 -10.51 17.26 -3.87
C LYS A 10 -10.67 16.59 -2.51
N TRP A 11 -10.16 17.22 -1.45
CA TRP A 11 -10.25 16.71 -0.08
C TRP A 11 -11.71 16.56 0.38
N LEU A 12 -12.55 17.58 0.16
CA LEU A 12 -13.98 17.55 0.51
C LEU A 12 -14.78 16.49 -0.27
N ALA A 13 -14.27 16.01 -1.37
CA ALA A 13 -14.91 14.97 -2.16
C ALA A 13 -14.54 13.53 -1.71
N GLU A 14 -13.51 13.36 -0.88
CA GLU A 14 -13.09 12.02 -0.38
C GLU A 14 -14.17 11.31 0.46
N PRO A 15 -14.90 11.98 1.38
CA PRO A 15 -15.96 11.34 2.16
C PRO A 15 -17.05 10.67 1.32
N LEU A 16 -17.28 11.11 0.08
CA LEU A 16 -18.24 10.47 -0.83
C LEU A 16 -17.90 9.02 -1.16
N CYS A 17 -16.66 8.60 -0.90
CA CYS A 17 -16.20 7.23 -1.13
C CYS A 17 -16.33 6.32 0.10
N LEU A 18 -16.61 6.87 1.29
CA LEU A 18 -16.73 6.09 2.53
C LEU A 18 -17.79 4.96 2.46
N PRO A 19 -18.95 5.13 1.81
CA PRO A 19 -19.89 4.02 1.62
C PRO A 19 -19.27 2.85 0.84
N LYS A 20 -18.41 3.13 -0.15
CA LYS A 20 -17.71 2.08 -0.93
C LYS A 20 -16.74 1.32 -0.05
N LEU A 21 -16.05 2.01 0.85
CA LEU A 21 -15.14 1.40 1.82
C LEU A 21 -15.89 0.49 2.80
N ALA A 22 -17.03 0.96 3.33
CA ALA A 22 -17.85 0.20 4.27
C ALA A 22 -18.43 -1.08 3.66
N ILE A 23 -18.86 -1.05 2.40
CA ILE A 23 -19.44 -2.22 1.72
C ILE A 23 -18.38 -3.13 1.07
N GLY A 24 -17.12 -2.67 0.98
CA GLY A 24 -16.00 -3.43 0.38
C GLY A 24 -15.91 -4.87 0.86
N PRO A 25 -15.96 -5.15 2.17
CA PRO A 25 -15.90 -6.50 2.72
C PRO A 25 -17.00 -7.45 2.24
N PHE A 26 -18.16 -6.92 1.85
CA PHE A 26 -19.33 -7.72 1.41
C PHE A 26 -19.37 -7.90 -0.11
N ARG A 27 -18.50 -7.22 -0.86
CA ARG A 27 -18.46 -7.35 -2.32
C ARG A 27 -17.87 -8.69 -2.74
N ARG A 28 -18.32 -9.20 -3.88
CA ARG A 28 -17.71 -10.34 -4.55
C ARG A 28 -16.31 -9.97 -5.05
N PRO A 29 -15.35 -10.91 -5.04
CA PRO A 29 -14.01 -10.67 -5.57
C PRO A 29 -14.06 -10.23 -7.03
N VAL A 30 -13.05 -9.49 -7.44
CA VAL A 30 -12.76 -9.24 -8.85
C VAL A 30 -12.08 -10.50 -9.40
N GLN A 31 -12.49 -10.94 -10.56
CA GLN A 31 -11.84 -12.04 -11.26
C GLN A 31 -10.76 -11.45 -12.19
N SER A 32 -9.55 -11.90 -12.06
CA SER A 32 -8.40 -11.46 -12.86
C SER A 32 -7.40 -12.60 -12.98
N GLY A 33 -7.68 -13.59 -13.83
CA GLY A 33 -6.79 -14.72 -14.08
C GLY A 33 -6.29 -15.44 -12.83
N ASP A 34 -5.73 -16.62 -12.97
CA ASP A 34 -5.04 -17.36 -11.89
C ASP A 34 -3.53 -17.30 -12.16
N ARG A 35 -2.85 -16.32 -11.59
CA ARG A 35 -1.41 -16.06 -11.78
C ARG A 35 -0.62 -16.08 -10.47
N GLY A 36 -1.32 -16.20 -9.35
CA GLY A 36 -0.71 -16.08 -8.03
C GLY A 36 0.16 -17.25 -7.62
N GLU A 37 -0.16 -18.47 -8.10
CA GLU A 37 0.58 -19.70 -7.80
C GLU A 37 0.90 -19.90 -6.31
N GLY A 38 -0.03 -19.51 -5.42
CA GLY A 38 0.15 -19.57 -3.96
C GLY A 38 1.08 -18.50 -3.38
N ARG A 39 1.56 -17.54 -4.17
CA ARG A 39 2.52 -16.51 -3.74
C ARG A 39 1.97 -15.68 -2.57
N PRO A 40 2.74 -15.55 -1.46
CA PRO A 40 2.29 -14.79 -0.30
C PRO A 40 2.19 -13.30 -0.63
N VAL A 41 1.10 -12.67 -0.22
CA VAL A 41 0.89 -11.22 -0.38
C VAL A 41 0.47 -10.62 0.95
N LEU A 42 1.33 -9.80 1.57
CA LEU A 42 0.96 -9.01 2.73
C LEU A 42 0.20 -7.77 2.27
N VAL A 43 -1.00 -7.54 2.80
CA VAL A 43 -1.83 -6.38 2.47
C VAL A 43 -2.02 -5.50 3.69
N LEU A 44 -1.41 -4.31 3.66
CA LEU A 44 -1.29 -3.40 4.78
C LEU A 44 -2.25 -2.21 4.64
N PRO A 45 -3.14 -1.97 5.62
CA PRO A 45 -4.17 -0.93 5.55
C PRO A 45 -3.60 0.47 5.76
N GLY A 46 -4.36 1.47 5.29
CA GLY A 46 -4.06 2.88 5.50
C GLY A 46 -4.29 3.37 6.92
N MET A 47 -4.01 4.68 7.14
CA MET A 47 -4.22 5.34 8.43
C MET A 47 -5.70 5.30 8.85
N ALA A 48 -5.92 5.17 10.16
CA ALA A 48 -7.23 5.09 10.82
C ALA A 48 -8.13 3.94 10.34
N SER A 49 -7.61 3.04 9.51
CA SER A 49 -8.32 1.88 8.99
C SER A 49 -7.69 0.57 9.49
N GLY A 50 -8.46 -0.50 9.40
CA GLY A 50 -7.99 -1.85 9.68
C GLY A 50 -8.13 -2.75 8.46
N ASP A 51 -7.88 -4.05 8.64
CA ASP A 51 -7.86 -5.03 7.55
C ASP A 51 -9.18 -5.11 6.75
N GLN A 52 -10.32 -4.71 7.32
CA GLN A 52 -11.60 -4.67 6.60
C GLN A 52 -11.57 -3.71 5.41
N SER A 53 -10.80 -2.62 5.48
CA SER A 53 -10.70 -1.63 4.41
C SER A 53 -10.05 -2.20 3.13
N THR A 54 -9.25 -3.25 3.25
CA THR A 54 -8.58 -3.95 2.14
C THR A 54 -9.18 -5.33 1.85
N ALA A 55 -10.34 -5.65 2.42
CA ALA A 55 -10.95 -6.97 2.30
C ALA A 55 -11.29 -7.34 0.85
N LEU A 56 -11.79 -6.39 0.03
CA LEU A 56 -12.05 -6.63 -1.38
C LEU A 56 -10.77 -6.99 -2.13
N LEU A 57 -9.68 -6.25 -1.91
CA LEU A 57 -8.39 -6.52 -2.52
C LEU A 57 -7.89 -7.92 -2.15
N ARG A 58 -7.90 -8.28 -0.86
CA ARG A 58 -7.46 -9.62 -0.42
C ARG A 58 -8.32 -10.75 -0.99
N LYS A 59 -9.65 -10.60 -1.00
CA LYS A 59 -10.53 -11.59 -1.64
C LYS A 59 -10.24 -11.77 -3.13
N SER A 60 -9.91 -10.68 -3.80
CA SER A 60 -9.61 -10.69 -5.23
C SER A 60 -8.23 -11.29 -5.51
N LEU A 61 -7.24 -11.00 -4.67
CA LEU A 61 -5.93 -11.67 -4.71
C LEU A 61 -6.07 -13.19 -4.50
N LEU A 62 -6.89 -13.62 -3.52
CA LEU A 62 -7.15 -15.04 -3.29
C LEU A 62 -7.80 -15.69 -4.52
N ALA A 63 -8.77 -15.01 -5.14
CA ALA A 63 -9.44 -15.51 -6.35
C ALA A 63 -8.50 -15.54 -7.58
N ALA A 64 -7.39 -14.82 -7.55
CA ALA A 64 -6.32 -14.82 -8.55
C ALA A 64 -5.16 -15.78 -8.20
N GLY A 65 -5.35 -16.69 -7.23
CA GLY A 65 -4.40 -17.74 -6.88
C GLY A 65 -3.27 -17.30 -5.93
N TYR A 66 -3.30 -16.08 -5.38
CA TYR A 66 -2.33 -15.64 -4.36
C TYR A 66 -2.71 -16.15 -2.96
N SER A 67 -1.76 -16.11 -2.02
CA SER A 67 -1.97 -16.36 -0.58
C SER A 67 -1.95 -15.03 0.20
N PRO A 68 -3.06 -14.25 0.21
CA PRO A 68 -3.08 -12.94 0.85
C PRO A 68 -3.19 -13.04 2.37
N ARG A 69 -2.37 -12.23 3.06
CA ARG A 69 -2.35 -12.10 4.51
C ARG A 69 -2.74 -10.67 4.90
N PRO A 70 -3.68 -10.48 5.84
CA PRO A 70 -3.94 -9.16 6.43
C PRO A 70 -2.78 -8.75 7.32
N GLY A 71 -2.52 -7.43 7.42
CA GLY A 71 -1.43 -6.90 8.25
C GLY A 71 -1.62 -7.09 9.75
N ARG A 72 -2.85 -7.34 10.20
CA ARG A 72 -3.23 -7.52 11.63
C ARG A 72 -2.79 -6.36 12.54
N LEU A 73 -2.73 -5.15 11.98
CA LEU A 73 -2.29 -3.94 12.70
C LEU A 73 -3.37 -3.33 13.60
N GLY A 74 -4.55 -3.96 13.70
CA GLY A 74 -5.72 -3.37 14.33
C GLY A 74 -6.13 -2.09 13.59
N ARG A 75 -6.45 -1.01 14.32
CA ARG A 75 -6.54 0.33 13.74
C ARG A 75 -5.14 0.87 13.50
N ASN A 76 -4.77 1.04 12.24
CA ASN A 76 -3.46 1.56 11.87
C ASN A 76 -3.41 3.09 12.04
N LEU A 77 -3.29 3.59 13.28
CA LEU A 77 -3.32 5.02 13.56
C LEU A 77 -1.98 5.70 13.26
N THR A 78 -0.88 5.06 13.63
CA THR A 78 0.46 5.62 13.56
C THR A 78 1.49 4.55 13.25
N ILE A 79 2.66 4.97 12.78
CA ILE A 79 3.84 4.10 12.69
C ILE A 79 4.34 3.78 14.11
N SER A 80 4.69 2.51 14.37
CA SER A 80 5.35 2.10 15.61
C SER A 80 6.28 0.93 15.39
N SER A 81 7.30 0.83 16.23
CA SER A 81 8.29 -0.25 16.20
C SER A 81 7.65 -1.61 16.51
N GLU A 82 6.66 -1.66 17.41
CA GLU A 82 5.96 -2.89 17.77
C GLU A 82 5.16 -3.45 16.58
N LYS A 83 4.45 -2.56 15.86
CA LYS A 83 3.73 -2.94 14.63
C LYS A 83 4.69 -3.41 13.56
N PHE A 84 5.84 -2.74 13.43
CA PHE A 84 6.86 -3.13 12.47
C PHE A 84 7.39 -4.54 12.79
N ALA A 85 7.77 -4.81 14.03
CA ALA A 85 8.22 -6.14 14.47
C ALA A 85 7.16 -7.23 14.28
N ALA A 86 5.88 -6.89 14.45
CA ALA A 86 4.78 -7.82 14.16
C ALA A 86 4.67 -8.13 12.66
N LEU A 87 4.89 -7.13 11.80
CA LEU A 87 4.88 -7.31 10.35
C LEU A 87 6.11 -8.08 9.86
N GLU A 88 7.27 -7.90 10.46
CA GLU A 88 8.47 -8.72 10.19
C GLU A 88 8.18 -10.21 10.45
N ARG A 89 7.64 -10.53 11.62
CA ARG A 89 7.23 -11.92 11.93
C ARG A 89 6.23 -12.45 10.91
N LEU A 90 5.20 -11.69 10.58
CA LEU A 90 4.20 -12.08 9.59
C LEU A 90 4.82 -12.32 8.20
N LEU A 91 5.80 -11.52 7.79
CA LEU A 91 6.54 -11.69 6.55
C LEU A 91 7.27 -13.04 6.55
N PHE A 92 8.09 -13.31 7.57
CA PHE A 92 8.86 -14.55 7.68
C PHE A 92 7.95 -15.79 7.72
N GLU A 93 6.91 -15.77 8.56
CA GLU A 93 5.90 -16.86 8.61
C GLU A 93 5.23 -17.11 7.26
N SER A 94 4.98 -16.06 6.49
CA SER A 94 4.31 -16.17 5.19
C SER A 94 5.24 -16.76 4.14
N VAL A 95 6.49 -16.31 4.11
CA VAL A 95 7.52 -16.81 3.20
C VAL A 95 7.88 -18.26 3.50
N GLU A 96 8.08 -18.60 4.78
CA GLU A 96 8.37 -19.98 5.21
C GLU A 96 7.24 -20.93 4.83
N LYS A 97 5.99 -20.52 5.10
CA LYS A 97 4.81 -21.33 4.80
C LYS A 97 4.63 -21.64 3.32
N GLU A 98 4.82 -20.66 2.46
CA GLU A 98 4.57 -20.77 1.02
C GLU A 98 5.85 -21.15 0.22
N GLY A 99 7.03 -21.14 0.88
CA GLY A 99 8.33 -21.51 0.28
C GLY A 99 8.81 -20.57 -0.82
N ARG A 100 8.36 -19.31 -0.82
CA ARG A 100 8.70 -18.31 -1.85
C ARG A 100 8.60 -16.89 -1.33
N LYS A 101 9.33 -15.97 -1.98
CA LYS A 101 9.33 -14.54 -1.63
C LYS A 101 7.93 -13.93 -1.68
N ALA A 102 7.70 -12.92 -0.84
CA ALA A 102 6.42 -12.26 -0.72
C ALA A 102 6.31 -11.01 -1.60
N VAL A 103 5.08 -10.71 -2.00
CA VAL A 103 4.67 -9.37 -2.43
C VAL A 103 4.17 -8.61 -1.20
N ILE A 104 4.54 -7.34 -1.05
CA ILE A 104 3.97 -6.49 0.01
C ILE A 104 3.19 -5.35 -0.65
N MET A 105 1.90 -5.29 -0.37
CA MET A 105 1.01 -4.23 -0.84
C MET A 105 0.62 -3.33 0.31
N GLY A 106 0.96 -2.04 0.22
CA GLY A 106 0.63 -1.08 1.25
C GLY A 106 -0.22 0.08 0.74
N TRP A 107 -1.37 0.31 1.38
CA TRP A 107 -2.22 1.45 1.07
C TRP A 107 -1.91 2.61 2.02
N SER A 108 -1.64 3.82 1.47
CA SER A 108 -1.40 5.03 2.25
C SER A 108 -0.32 4.80 3.33
N LEU A 109 -0.63 4.94 4.61
CA LEU A 109 0.30 4.67 5.71
C LEU A 109 0.89 3.25 5.67
N GLY A 110 0.11 2.27 5.20
CA GLY A 110 0.59 0.88 5.03
C GLY A 110 1.76 0.74 4.06
N GLY A 111 1.87 1.65 3.10
CA GLY A 111 2.97 1.64 2.13
C GLY A 111 4.32 2.04 2.72
N PHE A 112 4.35 2.83 3.79
CA PHE A 112 5.61 3.09 4.52
C PHE A 112 6.17 1.79 5.10
N TYR A 113 5.32 1.01 5.79
CA TYR A 113 5.73 -0.29 6.30
C TYR A 113 6.16 -1.23 5.18
N ALA A 114 5.44 -1.25 4.05
CA ALA A 114 5.76 -2.11 2.92
C ALA A 114 7.16 -1.82 2.36
N ARG A 115 7.50 -0.54 2.18
CA ARG A 115 8.81 -0.13 1.66
C ARG A 115 9.93 -0.43 2.64
N VAL A 116 9.76 -0.11 3.93
CA VAL A 116 10.78 -0.35 4.96
C VAL A 116 11.00 -1.86 5.18
N LEU A 117 9.95 -2.68 5.16
CA LEU A 117 10.10 -4.14 5.22
C LEU A 117 10.96 -4.67 4.07
N ALA A 118 10.71 -4.21 2.85
CA ALA A 118 11.47 -4.64 1.68
C ALA A 118 12.90 -4.09 1.64
N GLN A 119 13.15 -2.92 2.25
CA GLN A 119 14.52 -2.40 2.44
C GLN A 119 15.32 -3.28 3.40
N ARG A 120 14.71 -3.69 4.51
CA ARG A 120 15.38 -4.48 5.54
C ARG A 120 15.50 -5.97 5.21
N HIS A 121 14.55 -6.51 4.43
CA HIS A 121 14.45 -7.94 4.13
C HIS A 121 14.32 -8.22 2.62
N PRO A 122 15.28 -7.77 1.79
CA PRO A 122 15.20 -7.89 0.33
C PRO A 122 15.20 -9.34 -0.17
N GLU A 123 15.77 -10.26 0.63
CA GLU A 123 15.76 -11.70 0.32
C GLU A 123 14.41 -12.35 0.55
N GLN A 124 13.50 -11.73 1.31
CA GLN A 124 12.15 -12.23 1.59
C GLN A 124 11.08 -11.59 0.69
N VAL A 125 11.43 -10.49 0.00
CA VAL A 125 10.46 -9.69 -0.77
C VAL A 125 10.87 -9.65 -2.23
N GLU A 126 9.94 -10.04 -3.12
CA GLU A 126 10.16 -9.94 -4.56
C GLU A 126 9.58 -8.66 -5.16
N MET A 127 8.49 -8.14 -4.57
CA MET A 127 7.80 -6.95 -5.08
C MET A 127 7.17 -6.13 -3.97
N VAL A 128 7.21 -4.82 -4.13
CA VAL A 128 6.45 -3.85 -3.32
C VAL A 128 5.48 -3.10 -4.22
N ALA A 129 4.22 -3.04 -3.80
CA ALA A 129 3.19 -2.22 -4.43
C ALA A 129 2.64 -1.20 -3.44
N THR A 130 2.85 0.08 -3.68
CA THR A 130 2.27 1.15 -2.84
C THR A 130 1.03 1.73 -3.52
N LEU A 131 -0.06 1.88 -2.76
CA LEU A 131 -1.30 2.49 -3.23
C LEU A 131 -1.49 3.84 -2.54
N ALA A 132 -1.36 4.92 -3.28
CA ALA A 132 -1.50 6.30 -2.78
C ALA A 132 -0.69 6.57 -1.49
N THR A 133 0.54 6.10 -1.42
CA THR A 133 1.44 6.29 -0.27
C THR A 133 2.32 7.52 -0.49
N PRO A 134 2.37 8.49 0.43
CA PRO A 134 3.22 9.68 0.28
C PRO A 134 4.67 9.37 0.71
N PHE A 135 5.37 8.50 -0.03
CA PHE A 135 6.72 8.05 0.31
C PHE A 135 7.82 9.00 -0.16
N SER A 136 7.51 9.90 -1.10
CA SER A 136 8.50 10.78 -1.74
C SER A 136 8.31 12.25 -1.35
N GLY A 137 9.41 12.97 -1.24
CA GLY A 137 9.45 14.43 -1.07
C GLY A 137 8.97 14.90 0.30
N ASN A 138 8.21 15.99 0.32
CA ASN A 138 7.77 16.62 1.56
C ASN A 138 6.69 15.78 2.28
N ARG A 139 7.01 15.28 3.47
CA ARG A 139 6.10 14.48 4.31
C ARG A 139 4.80 15.20 4.69
N ARG A 140 4.74 16.54 4.57
CA ARG A 140 3.53 17.35 4.77
C ARG A 140 2.73 17.62 3.49
N ALA A 141 3.14 17.11 2.34
CA ALA A 141 2.42 17.24 1.08
C ALA A 141 1.19 16.30 1.02
N ASN A 142 0.41 16.27 2.10
CA ASN A 142 -0.84 15.53 2.20
C ASN A 142 -1.79 16.21 3.18
N ASN A 143 -3.09 15.96 3.05
CA ASN A 143 -4.12 16.54 3.92
C ASN A 143 -4.31 15.77 5.25
N ALA A 144 -3.58 14.69 5.47
CA ALA A 144 -3.70 13.83 6.65
C ALA A 144 -2.62 14.09 7.72
N TRP A 145 -1.53 14.83 7.42
CA TRP A 145 -0.38 14.94 8.32
C TRP A 145 -0.71 15.55 9.70
N ARG A 146 -1.65 16.54 9.77
CA ARG A 146 -2.07 17.12 11.05
C ARG A 146 -2.83 16.12 11.91
N LEU A 147 -3.72 15.32 11.28
CA LEU A 147 -4.43 14.24 11.97
C LEU A 147 -3.46 13.16 12.43
N TYR A 148 -2.45 12.84 11.60
CA TYR A 148 -1.41 11.91 11.98
C TYR A 148 -0.66 12.39 13.24
N GLU A 149 -0.16 13.63 13.27
CA GLU A 149 0.55 14.17 14.43
C GLU A 149 -0.34 14.28 15.67
N LEU A 150 -1.65 14.49 15.51
CA LEU A 150 -2.60 14.49 16.62
C LEU A 150 -2.77 13.11 17.25
N LEU A 151 -2.68 12.05 16.43
CA LEU A 151 -2.86 10.66 16.87
C LEU A 151 -1.54 9.97 17.25
N ALA A 152 -0.42 10.50 16.79
CA ALA A 152 0.92 9.97 17.03
C ALA A 152 1.57 10.61 18.26
N ASN A 153 2.47 9.87 18.91
CA ASN A 153 3.33 10.42 19.96
C ASN A 153 4.61 11.08 19.40
N HIS A 154 4.66 11.32 18.09
CA HIS A 154 5.82 11.84 17.37
C HIS A 154 5.38 12.67 16.16
N ARG A 155 6.28 13.49 15.64
CA ARG A 155 6.05 14.31 14.45
C ARG A 155 6.18 13.47 13.19
N VAL A 156 5.54 13.91 12.11
CA VAL A 156 5.63 13.26 10.80
C VAL A 156 7.07 13.27 10.25
N ASP A 157 7.87 14.26 10.64
CA ASP A 157 9.28 14.39 10.23
C ASP A 157 10.24 13.55 11.09
N ASP A 158 9.79 13.06 12.24
CA ASP A 158 10.59 12.28 13.20
C ASP A 158 9.82 11.00 13.61
N PRO A 159 9.61 10.05 12.69
CA PRO A 159 8.92 8.80 12.98
C PRO A 159 9.83 7.84 13.77
N PRO A 160 9.24 6.86 14.49
CA PRO A 160 10.00 5.91 15.32
C PRO A 160 10.81 4.87 14.52
N LEU A 161 10.65 4.84 13.19
CA LEU A 161 11.49 4.05 12.30
C LEU A 161 12.49 4.99 11.62
N PRO A 162 13.80 4.73 11.75
CA PRO A 162 14.84 5.61 11.22
C PRO A 162 15.00 5.49 9.68
N ASP A 163 14.35 4.51 9.07
CA ASP A 163 14.46 4.25 7.64
C ASP A 163 13.79 5.35 6.82
N ASP A 164 14.37 5.64 5.67
CA ASP A 164 13.78 6.56 4.70
C ASP A 164 12.93 5.78 3.68
N PRO A 165 11.61 5.91 3.70
CA PRO A 165 10.73 5.21 2.76
C PRO A 165 10.88 5.70 1.31
N SER A 166 11.56 6.83 1.05
CA SER A 166 11.84 7.30 -0.31
C SER A 166 12.93 6.46 -0.99
N VAL A 167 13.86 5.90 -0.22
CA VAL A 167 14.91 5.01 -0.76
C VAL A 167 14.24 3.80 -1.40
N LYS A 168 14.58 3.54 -2.68
CA LYS A 168 14.04 2.39 -3.42
C LYS A 168 14.50 1.07 -2.79
N PRO A 169 13.57 0.18 -2.40
CA PRO A 169 13.94 -1.18 -2.01
C PRO A 169 14.62 -1.93 -3.15
N PRO A 170 15.47 -2.94 -2.88
CA PRO A 170 16.03 -3.82 -3.93
C PRO A 170 14.95 -4.61 -4.68
N ALA A 171 13.81 -4.91 -4.04
CA ALA A 171 12.66 -5.56 -4.65
C ALA A 171 12.02 -4.69 -5.75
N TYR A 172 11.35 -5.33 -6.73
CA TYR A 172 10.62 -4.59 -7.77
C TYR A 172 9.54 -3.72 -7.14
N THR A 173 9.53 -2.43 -7.45
CA THR A 173 8.71 -1.44 -6.74
C THR A 173 7.74 -0.73 -7.70
N ILE A 174 6.44 -0.89 -7.45
CA ILE A 174 5.37 -0.23 -8.19
C ILE A 174 4.70 0.82 -7.30
N ALA A 175 4.58 2.03 -7.81
CA ALA A 175 3.85 3.13 -7.17
C ALA A 175 2.52 3.37 -7.89
N PHE A 176 1.41 2.98 -7.29
CA PHE A 176 0.07 3.35 -7.76
C PHE A 176 -0.30 4.72 -7.17
N TRP A 177 -0.58 5.67 -8.04
CA TRP A 177 -0.86 7.06 -7.68
C TRP A 177 -2.10 7.60 -8.41
N SER A 178 -2.66 8.72 -7.96
CA SER A 178 -3.84 9.32 -8.61
C SER A 178 -3.74 10.82 -8.74
N PRO A 179 -4.10 11.37 -9.91
CA PRO A 179 -4.21 12.82 -10.12
C PRO A 179 -5.42 13.43 -9.39
N ILE A 180 -6.39 12.62 -8.98
CA ILE A 180 -7.61 13.08 -8.28
C ILE A 180 -7.66 12.73 -6.80
N ASP A 181 -6.57 12.18 -6.24
CA ASP A 181 -6.44 11.94 -4.81
C ASP A 181 -6.59 13.25 -4.02
N GLY A 182 -7.49 13.24 -3.04
CA GLY A 182 -7.75 14.41 -2.18
C GLY A 182 -6.95 14.41 -0.87
N ILE A 183 -6.25 13.33 -0.56
CA ILE A 183 -5.47 13.17 0.67
C ILE A 183 -3.98 13.35 0.40
N VAL A 184 -3.42 12.62 -0.56
CA VAL A 184 -1.99 12.56 -0.86
C VAL A 184 -1.70 13.29 -2.18
N ALA A 185 -0.65 14.12 -2.18
CA ALA A 185 -0.20 14.77 -3.40
C ALA A 185 0.25 13.74 -4.44
N PRO A 186 -0.15 13.88 -5.72
CA PRO A 186 0.22 12.95 -6.78
C PRO A 186 1.73 12.69 -6.86
N ASP A 187 2.55 13.73 -6.80
CA ASP A 187 4.01 13.60 -6.88
C ASP A 187 4.60 12.83 -5.70
N SER A 188 4.03 13.00 -4.49
CA SER A 188 4.48 12.26 -3.31
C SER A 188 4.13 10.77 -3.36
N ALA A 189 3.03 10.42 -4.02
CA ALA A 189 2.64 9.02 -4.19
C ALA A 189 3.28 8.37 -5.42
N ARG A 190 3.56 9.15 -6.48
CA ARG A 190 4.22 8.69 -7.69
C ARG A 190 5.71 8.43 -7.46
N GLY A 191 6.36 9.29 -6.67
CA GLY A 191 7.79 9.27 -6.45
C GLY A 191 8.64 9.62 -7.66
N LEU A 192 9.95 9.73 -7.44
CA LEU A 192 10.95 9.94 -8.48
C LEU A 192 11.27 8.61 -9.20
N GLU A 193 11.86 8.67 -10.38
CA GLU A 193 12.30 7.47 -11.12
C GLU A 193 13.36 6.66 -10.36
N THR A 194 14.18 7.34 -9.56
CA THR A 194 15.18 6.69 -8.69
C THR A 194 14.59 5.99 -7.46
N GLU A 195 13.32 6.25 -7.13
CA GLU A 195 12.66 5.75 -5.93
C GLU A 195 11.72 4.55 -6.21
N ARG A 196 11.54 4.18 -7.47
CA ARG A 196 10.64 3.10 -7.93
C ARG A 196 11.10 2.52 -9.27
N ASP A 197 10.56 1.37 -9.64
CA ASP A 197 10.72 0.82 -11.00
C ASP A 197 9.56 1.27 -11.90
N GLU A 198 8.35 1.36 -11.38
CA GLU A 198 7.17 1.70 -12.16
C GLU A 198 6.22 2.63 -11.39
N ALA A 199 5.58 3.57 -12.11
CA ALA A 199 4.47 4.36 -11.61
C ALA A 199 3.23 4.10 -12.47
N VAL A 200 2.13 3.73 -11.83
CA VAL A 200 0.85 3.44 -12.47
C VAL A 200 -0.19 4.44 -12.02
N GLU A 201 -0.75 5.17 -12.97
CA GLU A 201 -1.84 6.09 -12.70
C GLU A 201 -3.16 5.34 -12.50
N LEU A 202 -3.85 5.64 -11.40
CA LEU A 202 -5.19 5.17 -11.10
C LEU A 202 -6.12 6.36 -10.92
N PRO A 203 -7.08 6.61 -11.81
CA PRO A 203 -7.98 7.76 -11.72
C PRO A 203 -9.09 7.53 -10.66
N PHE A 204 -8.67 7.23 -9.43
CA PHE A 204 -9.55 6.94 -8.30
C PHE A 204 -9.18 7.82 -7.11
N ARG A 205 -10.17 8.15 -6.27
CA ARG A 205 -9.94 8.88 -5.03
C ARG A 205 -9.17 8.02 -4.02
N HIS A 206 -8.57 8.69 -3.04
CA HIS A 206 -7.75 8.01 -2.02
C HIS A 206 -8.45 6.80 -1.39
N PHE A 207 -9.69 7.00 -0.90
CA PHE A 207 -10.45 5.93 -0.27
C PHE A 207 -10.97 4.85 -1.22
N GLU A 208 -10.86 5.04 -2.53
CA GLU A 208 -11.27 4.03 -3.52
C GLU A 208 -10.16 3.03 -3.86
N MET A 209 -8.89 3.38 -3.62
CA MET A 209 -7.73 2.59 -4.07
C MET A 209 -7.78 1.12 -3.65
N GLY A 210 -8.16 0.83 -2.40
CA GLY A 210 -8.22 -0.54 -1.88
C GLY A 210 -9.61 -1.19 -1.91
N CYS A 211 -10.67 -0.47 -2.30
CA CYS A 211 -12.06 -0.95 -2.15
C CYS A 211 -12.95 -0.75 -3.39
N SER A 212 -12.54 0.02 -4.38
CA SER A 212 -13.25 0.12 -5.66
C SER A 212 -12.95 -1.11 -6.52
N ARG A 213 -14.01 -1.73 -7.08
CA ARG A 213 -13.84 -2.89 -7.97
C ARG A 213 -12.95 -2.59 -9.18
N ARG A 214 -13.09 -1.38 -9.75
CA ARG A 214 -12.27 -0.96 -10.89
C ARG A 214 -10.81 -0.76 -10.49
N ALA A 215 -10.56 -0.07 -9.36
CA ALA A 215 -9.20 0.12 -8.86
C ALA A 215 -8.52 -1.23 -8.56
N VAL A 216 -9.22 -2.12 -7.86
CA VAL A 216 -8.73 -3.47 -7.53
C VAL A 216 -8.47 -4.29 -8.80
N ALA A 217 -9.33 -4.18 -9.83
CA ALA A 217 -9.11 -4.86 -11.13
C ALA A 217 -7.80 -4.39 -11.77
N THR A 218 -7.61 -3.07 -11.91
CA THR A 218 -6.39 -2.53 -12.51
C THR A 218 -5.14 -2.91 -11.71
N VAL A 219 -5.20 -2.86 -10.37
CA VAL A 219 -4.08 -3.27 -9.51
C VAL A 219 -3.73 -4.74 -9.73
N LEU A 220 -4.73 -5.63 -9.82
CA LEU A 220 -4.51 -7.06 -10.06
C LEU A 220 -3.96 -7.33 -11.46
N ASP A 221 -4.48 -6.65 -12.47
CA ASP A 221 -4.01 -6.83 -13.85
C ASP A 221 -2.53 -6.43 -13.99
N VAL A 222 -2.14 -5.31 -13.38
CA VAL A 222 -0.74 -4.88 -13.33
C VAL A 222 0.11 -5.87 -12.53
N LEU A 223 -0.35 -6.30 -11.36
CA LEU A 223 0.38 -7.26 -10.52
C LEU A 223 0.61 -8.58 -11.28
N ASN A 224 -0.44 -9.14 -11.88
CA ASN A 224 -0.38 -10.40 -12.63
C ASN A 224 0.59 -10.32 -13.82
N ASP A 225 0.60 -9.21 -14.55
CA ASP A 225 1.50 -9.00 -15.67
C ASP A 225 2.96 -8.90 -15.19
N ARG A 226 3.24 -8.19 -14.09
CA ARG A 226 4.60 -8.01 -13.60
C ARG A 226 5.16 -9.27 -12.93
N ILE A 227 4.34 -9.98 -12.17
CA ILE A 227 4.73 -11.27 -11.58
C ILE A 227 5.10 -12.28 -12.68
N GLY A 228 4.38 -12.30 -13.80
CA GLY A 228 4.73 -13.15 -14.94
C GLY A 228 6.05 -12.81 -15.64
N ARG A 229 6.62 -11.63 -15.39
CA ARG A 229 7.90 -11.17 -15.97
C ARG A 229 9.09 -11.28 -15.02
N ILE A 230 8.83 -11.36 -13.70
CA ILE A 230 9.88 -11.59 -12.71
C ILE A 230 10.24 -13.08 -12.80
N GLN A 231 11.40 -13.39 -13.38
CA GLN A 231 11.89 -14.77 -13.42
C GLN A 231 12.16 -15.26 -12.00
N PRO A 232 11.81 -16.50 -11.65
CA PRO A 232 12.23 -17.08 -10.37
C PRO A 232 13.76 -17.16 -10.36
N THR A 233 14.37 -16.44 -9.41
CA THR A 233 15.80 -16.55 -9.08
C THR A 233 16.05 -17.77 -8.21
#